data_d2e4ccbd1aa4aa27de661059f3edee76
#
_entry.id   d2e4ccbd1aa4aa27de661059f3edee76
#
_cell.length_a   1.000
_cell.length_b   1.000
_cell.length_c   1.000
_cell.angle_alpha   90.00
_cell.angle_beta   90.00
_cell.angle_gamma   90.00
#
_symmetry.space_group_name_H-M   'P 1'
#
loop_
_entity.id
_entity.type
_entity.pdbx_description
1 polymer ?
#
loop_
_entity_poly.entity_id
_entity_poly.type
_entity_poly.pdbx_seq_one_letter_code
_entity_poly.pdbx_strand_id
1 'polypeptide(L)'
;MNEPVQPLLSIIIPLAPEETEQQYLLNDLLNLLADSSSVSSEIIQKSEHSRASSLNGGAKQAEGQWLWFLHADSRISPANLCALESSLNHDPHGAALHYFDLGFKPSGPLLRVNALGANLRSRWLGCPYGDQGLCLSRELFFHLGGFAQDQAYGEDLLFVWCARRATVPLRRIPSTLLTSGRKYQRQGWLKVTLLHQWYWLRLFLPELFKLLYQHWRRK
;
A
#
# COMPACT_ATOMS: atom_id res chain seq x y z
N MET A 1 -11.97 12.89 -33.33
CA MET A 1 -10.87 13.01 -32.32
C MET A 1 -11.30 12.10 -31.20
N ASN A 2 -10.58 10.98 -30.99
CA ASN A 2 -10.87 10.11 -29.84
C ASN A 2 -10.47 10.90 -28.58
N GLU A 3 -11.41 11.07 -27.66
CA GLU A 3 -11.07 11.58 -26.32
C GLU A 3 -9.99 10.67 -25.72
N PRO A 4 -8.96 11.22 -25.06
CA PRO A 4 -7.96 10.40 -24.41
C PRO A 4 -8.69 9.51 -23.38
N VAL A 5 -8.56 8.19 -23.55
CA VAL A 5 -9.14 7.22 -22.61
C VAL A 5 -8.48 7.48 -21.24
N GLN A 6 -9.25 7.95 -20.26
CA GLN A 6 -8.73 8.16 -18.91
C GLN A 6 -8.22 6.84 -18.35
N PRO A 7 -7.04 6.81 -17.71
CA PRO A 7 -6.54 5.59 -17.10
C PRO A 7 -7.49 5.11 -16.00
N LEU A 8 -7.71 3.81 -15.94
CA LEU A 8 -8.48 3.21 -14.85
C LEU A 8 -7.65 3.18 -13.56
N LEU A 9 -6.33 2.95 -13.69
CA LEU A 9 -5.43 2.71 -12.56
C LEU A 9 -4.21 3.63 -12.62
N SER A 10 -3.97 4.40 -11.56
CA SER A 10 -2.73 5.15 -11.35
C SER A 10 -1.85 4.44 -10.34
N ILE A 11 -0.67 4.02 -10.76
CA ILE A 11 0.33 3.33 -9.92
C ILE A 11 1.30 4.38 -9.41
N ILE A 12 1.31 4.60 -8.10
CA ILE A 12 2.09 5.66 -7.46
C ILE A 12 3.27 5.06 -6.69
N ILE A 13 4.48 5.48 -7.06
CA ILE A 13 5.73 4.95 -6.51
C ILE A 13 6.53 6.13 -5.91
N PRO A 14 6.67 6.19 -4.58
CA PRO A 14 7.53 7.18 -3.94
C PRO A 14 8.99 6.78 -4.12
N LEU A 15 9.82 7.72 -4.58
CA LEU A 15 11.24 7.51 -4.80
C LEU A 15 12.06 8.10 -3.66
N ALA A 16 12.97 7.30 -3.10
CA ALA A 16 14.04 7.80 -2.24
C ALA A 16 15.31 8.04 -3.08
N PRO A 17 16.15 9.04 -2.75
CA PRO A 17 17.34 9.38 -3.53
C PRO A 17 18.34 8.24 -3.77
N GLU A 18 18.39 7.27 -2.84
CA GLU A 18 19.34 6.14 -2.88
C GLU A 18 18.68 4.80 -3.23
N GLU A 19 17.40 4.81 -3.68
CA GLU A 19 16.69 3.56 -3.97
C GLU A 19 17.09 3.00 -5.33
N THR A 20 17.68 1.82 -5.33
CA THR A 20 18.15 1.12 -6.54
C THR A 20 17.20 0.02 -7.02
N GLU A 21 16.31 -0.47 -6.17
CA GLU A 21 15.39 -1.57 -6.52
C GLU A 21 14.18 -1.11 -7.35
N GLN A 22 13.92 0.18 -7.43
CA GLN A 22 12.85 0.76 -8.26
C GLN A 22 12.89 0.29 -9.72
N GLN A 23 14.09 0.07 -10.27
CA GLN A 23 14.24 -0.39 -11.65
C GLN A 23 13.63 -1.77 -11.88
N TYR A 24 13.71 -2.66 -10.88
CA TYR A 24 13.09 -3.98 -10.97
C TYR A 24 11.57 -3.87 -10.96
N LEU A 25 11.00 -3.01 -10.09
CA LEU A 25 9.56 -2.77 -10.06
C LEU A 25 9.07 -2.17 -11.39
N LEU A 26 9.80 -1.18 -11.93
CA LEU A 26 9.44 -0.57 -13.21
C LEU A 26 9.48 -1.56 -14.37
N ASN A 27 10.51 -2.41 -14.42
CA ASN A 27 10.59 -3.45 -15.43
C ASN A 27 9.45 -4.48 -15.29
N ASP A 28 9.13 -4.89 -14.05
CA ASP A 28 8.00 -5.77 -13.79
C ASP A 28 6.69 -5.11 -14.29
N LEU A 29 6.45 -3.84 -13.97
CA LEU A 29 5.27 -3.09 -14.41
C LEU A 29 5.19 -2.91 -15.93
N LEU A 30 6.27 -2.43 -16.55
CA LEU A 30 6.29 -2.19 -18.00
C LEU A 30 6.02 -3.46 -18.80
N ASN A 31 6.63 -4.58 -18.39
CA ASN A 31 6.40 -5.87 -19.03
C ASN A 31 4.92 -6.33 -18.85
N LEU A 32 4.39 -6.22 -17.64
CA LEU A 32 3.02 -6.65 -17.35
C LEU A 32 1.97 -5.80 -18.06
N LEU A 33 2.20 -4.48 -18.14
CA LEU A 33 1.25 -3.56 -18.77
C LEU A 33 1.33 -3.61 -20.30
N ALA A 34 2.48 -3.97 -20.87
CA ALA A 34 2.62 -4.19 -22.31
C ALA A 34 1.86 -5.45 -22.77
N ASP A 35 1.83 -6.48 -21.90
CA ASP A 35 1.16 -7.76 -22.20
C ASP A 35 -0.35 -7.74 -21.86
N SER A 36 -0.79 -6.83 -20.97
CA SER A 36 -2.19 -6.75 -20.57
C SER A 36 -2.90 -5.59 -21.26
N SER A 37 -3.70 -5.93 -22.27
CA SER A 37 -4.56 -4.99 -22.99
C SER A 37 -5.82 -4.57 -22.22
N SER A 38 -6.04 -5.06 -21.00
CA SER A 38 -7.32 -4.97 -20.29
C SER A 38 -7.46 -3.77 -19.37
N VAL A 39 -6.35 -3.22 -18.83
CA VAL A 39 -6.41 -2.09 -17.87
C VAL A 39 -5.59 -0.91 -18.37
N SER A 40 -6.28 0.16 -18.76
CA SER A 40 -5.61 1.45 -18.99
C SER A 40 -4.99 1.92 -17.70
N SER A 41 -3.66 2.10 -17.67
CA SER A 41 -2.93 2.47 -16.47
C SER A 41 -1.82 3.47 -16.74
N GLU A 42 -1.50 4.26 -15.73
CA GLU A 42 -0.36 5.18 -15.71
C GLU A 42 0.57 4.85 -14.54
N ILE A 43 1.85 5.16 -14.69
CA ILE A 43 2.86 5.01 -13.65
C ILE A 43 3.37 6.39 -13.26
N ILE A 44 3.20 6.76 -12.00
CA ILE A 44 3.63 8.04 -11.45
C ILE A 44 4.74 7.80 -10.43
N GLN A 45 5.94 8.25 -10.78
CA GLN A 45 7.08 8.25 -9.89
C GLN A 45 7.24 9.64 -9.29
N LYS A 46 7.36 9.72 -7.96
CA LYS A 46 7.45 11.01 -7.28
C LYS A 46 8.52 11.00 -6.21
N SER A 47 9.36 12.04 -6.20
CA SER A 47 10.36 12.26 -5.17
C SER A 47 10.17 13.67 -4.60
N GLU A 48 9.77 13.74 -3.35
CA GLU A 48 9.59 14.97 -2.59
C GLU A 48 10.35 14.85 -1.24
N HIS A 49 10.21 15.85 -0.37
CA HIS A 49 10.93 15.92 0.90
C HIS A 49 10.60 14.79 1.90
N SER A 50 9.46 14.13 1.76
CA SER A 50 9.06 12.95 2.56
C SER A 50 8.33 11.92 1.70
N ARG A 51 8.27 10.67 2.21
CA ARG A 51 7.51 9.62 1.54
C ARG A 51 6.02 9.96 1.46
N ALA A 52 5.44 10.50 2.53
CA ALA A 52 4.04 10.93 2.55
C ALA A 52 3.77 12.03 1.52
N SER A 53 4.65 13.04 1.39
CA SER A 53 4.50 14.07 0.36
C SER A 53 4.63 13.50 -1.04
N SER A 54 5.57 12.59 -1.29
CA SER A 54 5.73 11.93 -2.59
C SER A 54 4.46 11.15 -2.98
N LEU A 55 3.88 10.39 -2.04
CA LEU A 55 2.63 9.65 -2.27
C LEU A 55 1.45 10.60 -2.53
N ASN A 56 1.30 11.66 -1.72
CA ASN A 56 0.25 12.66 -1.89
C ASN A 56 0.42 13.46 -3.20
N GLY A 57 1.66 13.84 -3.52
CA GLY A 57 1.99 14.51 -4.77
C GLY A 57 1.67 13.66 -6.00
N GLY A 58 1.99 12.36 -5.94
CA GLY A 58 1.61 11.39 -6.96
C GLY A 58 0.10 11.27 -7.10
N ALA A 59 -0.63 11.16 -5.99
CA ALA A 59 -2.09 11.07 -6.00
C ALA A 59 -2.77 12.33 -6.58
N LYS A 60 -2.20 13.52 -6.37
CA LYS A 60 -2.70 14.76 -6.98
C LYS A 60 -2.50 14.79 -8.49
N GLN A 61 -1.39 14.24 -8.97
CA GLN A 61 -1.07 14.16 -10.41
C GLN A 61 -1.89 13.07 -11.11
N ALA A 62 -2.36 12.07 -10.36
CA ALA A 62 -3.05 10.90 -10.89
C ALA A 62 -4.38 11.28 -11.58
N GLU A 63 -4.61 10.70 -12.76
CA GLU A 63 -5.83 10.84 -13.55
C GLU A 63 -6.74 9.58 -13.44
N GLY A 64 -6.19 8.47 -12.96
CA GLY A 64 -6.91 7.21 -12.81
C GLY A 64 -8.00 7.25 -11.76
N GLN A 65 -9.04 6.45 -11.99
CA GLN A 65 -10.12 6.25 -11.03
C GLN A 65 -9.64 5.58 -9.73
N TRP A 66 -8.63 4.69 -9.85
CA TRP A 66 -8.04 3.94 -8.76
C TRP A 66 -6.59 4.36 -8.54
N LEU A 67 -6.18 4.49 -7.28
CA LEU A 67 -4.82 4.76 -6.85
C LEU A 67 -4.23 3.51 -6.22
N TRP A 68 -3.15 3.01 -6.78
CA TRP A 68 -2.40 1.88 -6.23
C TRP A 68 -1.03 2.36 -5.77
N PHE A 69 -0.82 2.36 -4.46
CA PHE A 69 0.42 2.81 -3.83
C PHE A 69 1.37 1.63 -3.66
N LEU A 70 2.53 1.70 -4.29
CA LEU A 70 3.57 0.67 -4.24
C LEU A 70 4.85 1.22 -3.63
N HIS A 71 5.54 0.37 -2.86
CA HIS A 71 6.91 0.67 -2.47
C HIS A 71 7.86 0.46 -3.65
N ALA A 72 8.95 1.24 -3.72
CA ALA A 72 9.92 1.14 -4.80
C ALA A 72 10.66 -0.21 -4.86
N ASP A 73 10.68 -0.95 -3.75
CA ASP A 73 11.25 -2.30 -3.63
C ASP A 73 10.22 -3.44 -3.77
N SER A 74 9.00 -3.13 -4.19
CA SER A 74 7.97 -4.13 -4.47
C SER A 74 8.30 -4.93 -5.73
N ARG A 75 7.82 -6.17 -5.79
CA ARG A 75 7.90 -7.05 -6.96
C ARG A 75 6.51 -7.52 -7.33
N ILE A 76 6.16 -7.33 -8.59
CA ILE A 76 4.82 -7.60 -9.09
C ILE A 76 4.85 -8.77 -10.07
N SER A 77 3.77 -9.54 -10.06
CA SER A 77 3.55 -10.66 -10.97
C SER A 77 2.22 -10.50 -11.72
N PRO A 78 2.01 -11.23 -12.83
CA PRO A 78 0.71 -11.26 -13.51
C PRO A 78 -0.44 -11.62 -12.57
N ALA A 79 -0.21 -12.55 -11.63
CA ALA A 79 -1.20 -12.94 -10.64
C ALA A 79 -1.62 -11.80 -9.70
N ASN A 80 -0.71 -10.87 -9.38
CA ASN A 80 -1.06 -9.69 -8.59
C ASN A 80 -2.00 -8.77 -9.39
N LEU A 81 -1.70 -8.51 -10.66
CA LEU A 81 -2.52 -7.64 -11.50
C LEU A 81 -3.93 -8.23 -11.71
N CYS A 82 -4.03 -9.50 -12.10
CA CYS A 82 -5.32 -10.18 -12.25
C CYS A 82 -6.15 -10.19 -10.95
N ALA A 83 -5.52 -10.42 -9.80
CA ALA A 83 -6.20 -10.41 -8.51
C ALA A 83 -6.66 -8.99 -8.12
N LEU A 84 -5.86 -7.97 -8.44
CA LEU A 84 -6.24 -6.56 -8.25
C LEU A 84 -7.45 -6.23 -9.09
N GLU A 85 -7.41 -6.45 -10.41
CA GLU A 85 -8.51 -6.19 -11.33
C GLU A 85 -9.80 -6.88 -10.88
N SER A 86 -9.73 -8.16 -10.53
CA SER A 86 -10.87 -8.88 -9.98
C SER A 86 -11.42 -8.23 -8.72
N SER A 87 -10.54 -7.78 -7.81
CA SER A 87 -10.95 -7.14 -6.56
C SER A 87 -11.63 -5.78 -6.80
N LEU A 88 -11.13 -4.99 -7.74
CA LEU A 88 -11.70 -3.69 -8.13
C LEU A 88 -13.06 -3.85 -8.82
N ASN A 89 -13.21 -4.85 -9.69
CA ASN A 89 -14.49 -5.18 -10.34
C ASN A 89 -15.59 -5.57 -9.33
N HIS A 90 -15.21 -6.10 -8.15
CA HIS A 90 -16.14 -6.40 -7.06
C HIS A 90 -16.40 -5.20 -6.14
N ASP A 91 -15.83 -4.04 -6.44
CA ASP A 91 -16.04 -2.78 -5.71
C ASP A 91 -16.33 -1.60 -6.67
N PRO A 92 -17.38 -1.66 -7.48
CA PRO A 92 -17.63 -0.69 -8.54
C PRO A 92 -17.86 0.74 -8.02
N HIS A 93 -18.17 0.89 -6.74
CA HIS A 93 -18.36 2.20 -6.10
C HIS A 93 -17.08 2.72 -5.43
N GLY A 94 -15.99 1.97 -5.44
CA GLY A 94 -14.71 2.38 -4.83
C GLY A 94 -14.80 2.66 -3.33
N ALA A 95 -15.65 1.90 -2.62
CA ALA A 95 -15.96 2.15 -1.22
C ALA A 95 -14.96 1.52 -0.24
N ALA A 96 -14.04 0.67 -0.71
CA ALA A 96 -13.11 -0.08 0.13
C ALA A 96 -11.65 0.33 -0.06
N LEU A 97 -10.84 0.07 0.98
CA LEU A 97 -9.39 0.06 0.91
C LEU A 97 -8.91 -1.38 0.70
N HIS A 98 -8.28 -1.63 -0.44
CA HIS A 98 -7.77 -2.94 -0.83
C HIS A 98 -6.29 -3.08 -0.45
N TYR A 99 -5.85 -4.30 -0.11
CA TYR A 99 -4.46 -4.60 0.22
C TYR A 99 -4.12 -6.06 -0.10
N PHE A 100 -2.86 -6.35 -0.40
CA PHE A 100 -2.34 -7.68 -0.66
C PHE A 100 -1.86 -8.38 0.61
N ASP A 101 -1.67 -9.69 0.53
CA ASP A 101 -0.81 -10.39 1.47
C ASP A 101 0.65 -10.00 1.23
N LEU A 102 1.44 -9.93 2.30
CA LEU A 102 2.87 -9.62 2.24
C LEU A 102 3.69 -10.89 2.04
N GLY A 103 4.71 -10.81 1.20
CA GLY A 103 5.79 -11.78 1.09
C GLY A 103 7.14 -11.09 0.98
N PHE A 104 8.24 -11.85 1.05
CA PHE A 104 9.60 -11.31 0.94
C PHE A 104 10.41 -11.99 -0.16
N LYS A 105 11.27 -11.19 -0.84
CA LYS A 105 12.25 -11.66 -1.79
C LYS A 105 13.64 -11.08 -1.46
N PRO A 106 14.71 -11.91 -1.30
CA PRO A 106 14.65 -13.37 -1.21
C PRO A 106 13.87 -13.86 0.02
N SER A 107 13.25 -15.03 -0.08
CA SER A 107 12.52 -15.63 1.02
C SER A 107 13.47 -16.39 1.95
N GLY A 108 13.06 -16.52 3.22
CA GLY A 108 13.78 -17.34 4.22
C GLY A 108 12.85 -17.66 5.39
N PRO A 109 13.19 -18.66 6.25
CA PRO A 109 12.30 -19.08 7.33
C PRO A 109 11.86 -17.93 8.24
N LEU A 110 12.79 -17.08 8.66
CA LEU A 110 12.52 -15.94 9.54
C LEU A 110 11.66 -14.86 8.85
N LEU A 111 11.90 -14.61 7.54
CA LEU A 111 11.08 -13.66 6.78
C LEU A 111 9.67 -14.20 6.50
N ARG A 112 9.51 -15.53 6.38
CA ARG A 112 8.19 -16.15 6.31
C ARG A 112 7.39 -15.96 7.60
N VAL A 113 8.05 -16.05 8.77
CA VAL A 113 7.42 -15.75 10.07
C VAL A 113 6.96 -14.28 10.11
N ASN A 114 7.80 -13.34 9.65
CA ASN A 114 7.43 -11.92 9.60
C ASN A 114 6.25 -11.69 8.64
N ALA A 115 6.27 -12.29 7.45
CA ALA A 115 5.16 -12.21 6.50
C ALA A 115 3.85 -12.77 7.09
N LEU A 116 3.92 -13.94 7.75
CA LEU A 116 2.76 -14.53 8.43
C LEU A 116 2.22 -13.58 9.51
N GLY A 117 3.09 -13.04 10.36
CA GLY A 117 2.70 -12.08 11.40
C GLY A 117 2.05 -10.81 10.83
N ALA A 118 2.62 -10.25 9.74
CA ALA A 118 2.05 -9.10 9.05
C ALA A 118 0.66 -9.41 8.47
N ASN A 119 0.51 -10.56 7.82
CA ASN A 119 -0.75 -10.98 7.22
C ASN A 119 -1.84 -11.27 8.26
N LEU A 120 -1.49 -11.92 9.39
CA LEU A 120 -2.43 -12.12 10.51
C LEU A 120 -2.85 -10.78 11.13
N ARG A 121 -1.91 -9.86 11.35
CA ARG A 121 -2.20 -8.50 11.82
C ARG A 121 -3.18 -7.78 10.88
N SER A 122 -2.95 -7.83 9.58
CA SER A 122 -3.79 -7.16 8.60
C SER A 122 -5.19 -7.76 8.55
N ARG A 123 -5.30 -9.10 8.60
CA ARG A 123 -6.58 -9.80 8.51
C ARG A 123 -7.42 -9.67 9.79
N TRP A 124 -6.81 -9.79 10.97
CA TRP A 124 -7.54 -9.85 12.24
C TRP A 124 -7.62 -8.52 12.97
N LEU A 125 -6.54 -7.71 12.87
CA LEU A 125 -6.51 -6.41 13.52
C LEU A 125 -6.82 -5.25 12.56
N GLY A 126 -7.00 -5.54 11.26
CA GLY A 126 -7.29 -4.51 10.26
C GLY A 126 -6.19 -3.46 10.13
N CYS A 127 -4.92 -3.88 10.11
CA CYS A 127 -3.77 -3.01 10.08
C CYS A 127 -2.78 -3.40 8.95
N PRO A 128 -3.19 -3.37 7.67
CA PRO A 128 -2.24 -3.50 6.56
C PRO A 128 -1.29 -2.32 6.54
N TYR A 129 -0.07 -2.53 6.00
CA TYR A 129 0.94 -1.51 5.79
C TYR A 129 1.09 -1.17 4.31
N GLY A 130 1.83 -0.11 3.99
CA GLY A 130 2.08 0.32 2.63
C GLY A 130 2.84 -0.71 1.77
N ASP A 131 3.68 -1.56 2.38
CA ASP A 131 4.36 -2.68 1.72
C ASP A 131 3.39 -3.80 1.26
N GLN A 132 2.14 -3.73 1.66
CA GLN A 132 1.05 -4.58 1.18
C GLN A 132 0.27 -3.96 -0.01
N GLY A 133 0.78 -2.89 -0.63
CA GLY A 133 0.25 -2.29 -1.85
C GLY A 133 -1.19 -1.81 -1.70
N LEU A 134 -1.38 -0.76 -0.91
CA LEU A 134 -2.70 -0.17 -0.67
C LEU A 134 -3.31 0.35 -1.98
N CYS A 135 -4.55 -0.04 -2.27
CA CYS A 135 -5.29 0.42 -3.43
C CYS A 135 -6.71 0.83 -3.04
N LEU A 136 -7.15 2.00 -3.51
CA LEU A 136 -8.48 2.53 -3.26
C LEU A 136 -8.89 3.52 -4.36
N SER A 137 -10.18 3.90 -4.41
CA SER A 137 -10.60 4.91 -5.36
C SER A 137 -9.97 6.27 -5.05
N ARG A 138 -9.69 7.03 -6.11
CA ARG A 138 -9.14 8.40 -6.01
C ARG A 138 -10.04 9.29 -5.17
N GLU A 139 -11.35 9.19 -5.33
CA GLU A 139 -12.34 9.93 -4.55
C GLU A 139 -12.22 9.62 -3.05
N LEU A 140 -12.20 8.34 -2.68
CA LEU A 140 -12.05 7.91 -1.29
C LEU A 140 -10.74 8.37 -0.68
N PHE A 141 -9.63 8.34 -1.44
CA PHE A 141 -8.33 8.81 -0.97
C PHE A 141 -8.37 10.28 -0.54
N PHE A 142 -8.94 11.16 -1.38
CA PHE A 142 -9.05 12.57 -1.07
C PHE A 142 -10.10 12.86 0.00
N HIS A 143 -11.18 12.09 0.04
CA HIS A 143 -12.17 12.17 1.12
C HIS A 143 -11.55 11.87 2.49
N LEU A 144 -10.62 10.92 2.56
CA LEU A 144 -9.88 10.57 3.78
C LEU A 144 -8.77 11.56 4.14
N GLY A 145 -8.44 12.51 3.26
CA GLY A 145 -7.42 13.55 3.48
C GLY A 145 -5.99 13.16 3.10
N GLY A 146 -5.78 11.99 2.53
CA GLY A 146 -4.46 11.51 2.11
C GLY A 146 -3.55 11.08 3.27
N PHE A 147 -2.26 10.88 2.96
CA PHE A 147 -1.25 10.49 3.96
C PHE A 147 -0.83 11.68 4.82
N ALA A 148 -0.71 11.48 6.14
CA ALA A 148 -0.23 12.49 7.09
C ALA A 148 1.24 12.86 6.80
N GLN A 149 1.54 14.16 6.63
CA GLN A 149 2.87 14.63 6.22
C GLN A 149 3.76 15.05 7.41
N ASP A 150 3.18 15.20 8.57
CA ASP A 150 3.84 15.63 9.81
C ASP A 150 4.51 14.48 10.57
N GLN A 151 4.43 13.26 10.03
CA GLN A 151 4.99 12.05 10.63
C GLN A 151 6.29 11.62 9.95
N ALA A 152 7.29 11.28 10.75
CA ALA A 152 8.56 10.77 10.25
C ALA A 152 8.47 9.32 9.74
N TYR A 153 7.45 8.56 10.17
CA TYR A 153 7.21 7.17 9.78
C TYR A 153 5.77 6.75 10.11
N GLY A 154 5.29 5.67 9.43
CA GLY A 154 3.99 5.05 9.69
C GLY A 154 2.80 5.83 9.14
N GLU A 155 3.03 6.69 8.16
CA GLU A 155 1.99 7.44 7.44
C GLU A 155 0.94 6.53 6.83
N ASP A 156 1.36 5.34 6.35
CA ASP A 156 0.51 4.29 5.80
C ASP A 156 -0.41 3.68 6.88
N LEU A 157 0.15 3.34 8.05
CA LEU A 157 -0.64 2.83 9.16
C LEU A 157 -1.65 3.87 9.66
N LEU A 158 -1.24 5.13 9.78
CA LEU A 158 -2.15 6.22 10.19
C LEU A 158 -3.26 6.44 9.17
N PHE A 159 -2.97 6.31 7.87
CA PHE A 159 -3.97 6.37 6.81
C PHE A 159 -4.98 5.22 6.93
N VAL A 160 -4.52 4.00 7.17
CA VAL A 160 -5.40 2.83 7.42
C VAL A 160 -6.29 3.07 8.66
N TRP A 161 -5.74 3.65 9.74
CA TRP A 161 -6.55 4.01 10.91
C TRP A 161 -7.58 5.11 10.60
N CYS A 162 -7.24 6.08 9.73
CA CYS A 162 -8.21 7.08 9.26
C CYS A 162 -9.36 6.40 8.52
N ALA A 163 -9.07 5.50 7.59
CA ALA A 163 -10.06 4.70 6.87
C ALA A 163 -10.96 3.89 7.82
N ARG A 164 -10.37 3.24 8.84
CA ARG A 164 -11.13 2.47 9.84
C ARG A 164 -12.07 3.36 10.68
N ARG A 165 -11.61 4.55 11.09
CA ARG A 165 -12.46 5.51 11.83
C ARG A 165 -13.61 6.03 10.97
N ALA A 166 -13.41 6.14 9.66
CA ALA A 166 -14.43 6.46 8.67
C ALA A 166 -15.31 5.24 8.29
N THR A 167 -15.11 4.08 8.96
CA THR A 167 -15.84 2.82 8.69
C THR A 167 -15.65 2.28 7.26
N VAL A 168 -14.55 2.63 6.60
CA VAL A 168 -14.19 2.11 5.27
C VAL A 168 -13.87 0.62 5.38
N PRO A 169 -14.49 -0.25 4.57
CA PRO A 169 -14.16 -1.66 4.52
C PRO A 169 -12.72 -1.91 4.09
N LEU A 170 -12.01 -2.81 4.78
CA LEU A 170 -10.68 -3.26 4.38
C LEU A 170 -10.84 -4.59 3.63
N ARG A 171 -10.46 -4.64 2.36
CA ARG A 171 -10.62 -5.83 1.51
C ARG A 171 -9.25 -6.40 1.13
N ARG A 172 -9.02 -7.64 1.53
CA ARG A 172 -7.84 -8.38 1.14
C ARG A 172 -7.93 -8.83 -0.32
N ILE A 173 -6.91 -8.53 -1.11
CA ILE A 173 -6.70 -9.08 -2.44
C ILE A 173 -6.04 -10.46 -2.27
N PRO A 174 -6.61 -11.55 -2.82
CA PRO A 174 -6.14 -12.93 -2.58
C PRO A 174 -4.88 -13.25 -3.40
N SER A 175 -3.85 -12.43 -3.28
CA SER A 175 -2.54 -12.59 -3.91
C SER A 175 -1.46 -12.04 -2.98
N THR A 176 -0.20 -12.49 -3.17
CA THR A 176 0.95 -12.07 -2.35
C THR A 176 1.81 -11.08 -3.13
N LEU A 177 1.92 -9.86 -2.60
CA LEU A 177 2.86 -8.86 -3.07
C LEU A 177 4.20 -9.08 -2.37
N LEU A 178 5.29 -9.14 -3.14
CA LEU A 178 6.61 -9.34 -2.59
C LEU A 178 7.30 -7.99 -2.36
N THR A 179 8.01 -7.87 -1.24
CA THR A 179 8.89 -6.74 -0.92
C THR A 179 10.32 -7.22 -0.64
N SER A 180 11.28 -6.31 -0.57
CA SER A 180 12.69 -6.67 -0.35
C SER A 180 12.96 -7.08 1.09
N GLY A 181 13.63 -8.24 1.24
CA GLY A 181 14.17 -8.69 2.53
C GLY A 181 15.55 -8.10 2.87
N ARG A 182 16.10 -7.23 2.02
CA ARG A 182 17.48 -6.69 2.08
C ARG A 182 17.80 -6.00 3.41
N LYS A 183 16.85 -5.22 3.96
CA LYS A 183 17.03 -4.53 5.24
C LYS A 183 17.30 -5.52 6.38
N TYR A 184 16.60 -6.64 6.41
CA TYR A 184 16.78 -7.69 7.41
C TYR A 184 18.13 -8.39 7.28
N GLN A 185 18.63 -8.55 6.04
CA GLN A 185 19.97 -9.13 5.80
C GLN A 185 21.09 -8.20 6.25
N ARG A 186 20.96 -6.88 5.98
CA ARG A 186 21.99 -5.87 6.30
C ARG A 186 22.05 -5.51 7.78
N GLN A 187 20.91 -5.40 8.44
CA GLN A 187 20.81 -4.87 9.81
C GLN A 187 20.54 -5.97 10.86
N GLY A 188 20.33 -7.21 10.42
CA GLY A 188 19.98 -8.33 11.29
C GLY A 188 18.46 -8.46 11.51
N TRP A 189 17.97 -9.69 11.38
CA TRP A 189 16.52 -9.98 11.45
C TRP A 189 15.88 -9.54 12.77
N LEU A 190 16.49 -9.92 13.92
CA LEU A 190 15.92 -9.67 15.24
C LEU A 190 15.80 -8.17 15.51
N LYS A 191 16.86 -7.41 15.24
CA LYS A 191 16.87 -5.96 15.43
C LYS A 191 15.78 -5.25 14.64
N VAL A 192 15.68 -5.56 13.33
CA VAL A 192 14.68 -4.93 12.46
C VAL A 192 13.28 -5.34 12.86
N THR A 193 13.05 -6.62 13.20
CA THR A 193 11.74 -7.11 13.63
C THR A 193 11.29 -6.44 14.92
N LEU A 194 12.14 -6.38 15.96
CA LEU A 194 11.81 -5.71 17.23
C LEU A 194 11.54 -4.22 17.03
N LEU A 195 12.33 -3.55 16.20
CA LEU A 195 12.13 -2.13 15.90
C LEU A 195 10.78 -1.89 15.20
N HIS A 196 10.42 -2.73 14.21
CA HIS A 196 9.12 -2.63 13.55
C HIS A 196 7.95 -2.93 14.49
N GLN A 197 8.08 -3.92 15.39
CA GLN A 197 7.05 -4.20 16.40
C GLN A 197 6.88 -3.03 17.38
N TRP A 198 7.99 -2.39 17.79
CA TRP A 198 7.93 -1.23 18.68
C TRP A 198 7.24 -0.04 18.00
N TYR A 199 7.58 0.29 16.74
CA TYR A 199 6.91 1.33 15.99
C TYR A 199 5.43 1.04 15.80
N TRP A 200 5.10 -0.23 15.50
CA TRP A 200 3.71 -0.65 15.37
C TRP A 200 2.93 -0.43 16.68
N LEU A 201 3.43 -0.90 17.81
CA LEU A 201 2.78 -0.73 19.12
C LEU A 201 2.60 0.74 19.48
N ARG A 202 3.62 1.56 19.22
CA ARG A 202 3.60 3.00 19.52
C ARG A 202 2.49 3.73 18.74
N LEU A 203 2.24 3.35 17.50
CA LEU A 203 1.18 3.95 16.67
C LEU A 203 -0.18 3.26 16.89
N PHE A 204 -0.19 1.95 17.10
CA PHE A 204 -1.40 1.15 17.24
C PHE A 204 -2.20 1.51 18.49
N LEU A 205 -1.57 1.58 19.65
CA LEU A 205 -2.27 1.77 20.91
C LEU A 205 -3.05 3.08 20.97
N PRO A 206 -2.49 4.26 20.66
CA PRO A 206 -3.24 5.51 20.64
C PRO A 206 -4.42 5.50 19.68
N GLU A 207 -4.24 4.92 18.49
CA GLU A 207 -5.28 4.86 17.47
C GLU A 207 -6.41 3.90 17.86
N LEU A 208 -6.07 2.77 18.50
CA LEU A 208 -7.06 1.85 19.05
C LEU A 208 -7.91 2.54 20.12
N PHE A 209 -7.30 3.29 21.04
CA PHE A 209 -8.04 4.05 22.06
C PHE A 209 -8.96 5.10 21.44
N LYS A 210 -8.50 5.83 20.40
CA LYS A 210 -9.35 6.80 19.67
C LYS A 210 -10.56 6.11 19.04
N LEU A 211 -10.37 4.94 18.40
CA LEU A 211 -11.44 4.17 17.78
C LEU A 211 -12.47 3.69 18.82
N LEU A 212 -12.01 3.13 19.94
CA LEU A 212 -12.87 2.66 21.02
C LEU A 212 -13.66 3.81 21.67
N TYR A 213 -13.01 4.95 21.89
CA TYR A 213 -13.66 6.15 22.41
C TYR A 213 -14.75 6.69 21.47
N GLN A 214 -14.49 6.73 20.16
CA GLN A 214 -15.49 7.12 19.16
C GLN A 214 -16.68 6.16 19.16
N HIS A 215 -16.44 4.87 19.27
CA HIS A 215 -17.50 3.87 19.33
C HIS A 215 -18.37 4.02 20.59
N TRP A 216 -17.75 4.30 21.73
CA TRP A 216 -18.44 4.53 23.00
C TRP A 216 -19.33 5.78 22.95
N ARG A 217 -18.87 6.87 22.31
CA ARG A 217 -19.65 8.12 22.18
C ARG A 217 -20.83 8.04 21.20
N ARG A 218 -20.87 7.03 20.35
CA ARG A 218 -21.97 6.82 19.38
C ARG A 218 -23.10 5.93 19.93
N LYS A 219 -22.91 5.32 21.08
CA LYS A 219 -23.93 4.58 21.84
C LYS A 219 -24.62 5.47 22.87
#